data_5cebddda8573ec0b69217bfd6226060c
#
_entry.id   5cebddda8573ec0b69217bfd6226060c
#
_cell.length_a   1.000
_cell.length_b   1.000
_cell.length_c   1.000
_cell.angle_alpha   90.00
_cell.angle_beta   90.00
_cell.angle_gamma   90.00
#
_symmetry.space_group_name_H-M   'P 1'
#
loop_
_entity.id
_entity.type
_entity.pdbx_description
1 polymer ?
#
loop_
_entity_poly.entity_id
_entity_poly.type
_entity_poly.pdbx_seq_one_letter_code
_entity_poly.pdbx_strand_id
1 'polypeptide(L)'
;VYLFCAIFILINCTNKELTFIEDVDGLKVDSMDPFYHGVASGDPLENKVIIWTRVTPEKTLSEISVKWKMSESKDFNEIINEGVFITNSKRDYTVKVDVDKLSPGKIYFYKFEALGKESMVGRTKTISDSISSLKIAAISCSDYQRGFFNAYGSLADEDLDAVIHLGDYIYEYKSRDYSNGIFKR
;
A
#
# COMPACT_ATOMS: atom_id res chain seq x y z
N VAL A 1 -24.17 1.22 -59.85
CA VAL A 1 -24.69 1.65 -58.56
C VAL A 1 -24.40 0.50 -57.58
N TYR A 2 -23.35 0.58 -56.81
CA TYR A 2 -22.99 -0.42 -55.78
C TYR A 2 -23.56 0.04 -54.44
N LEU A 3 -24.50 -0.72 -53.89
CA LEU A 3 -25.10 -0.52 -52.59
C LEU A 3 -24.16 -1.13 -51.52
N PHE A 4 -23.48 -0.28 -50.77
CA PHE A 4 -22.71 -0.70 -49.62
C PHE A 4 -23.64 -0.93 -48.41
N CYS A 5 -23.85 -2.18 -48.08
CA CYS A 5 -24.58 -2.56 -46.86
C CYS A 5 -23.65 -2.52 -45.67
N ALA A 6 -23.69 -1.45 -44.89
CA ALA A 6 -22.92 -1.37 -43.62
C ALA A 6 -23.62 -2.23 -42.57
N ILE A 7 -23.01 -3.35 -42.25
CA ILE A 7 -23.45 -4.20 -41.10
C ILE A 7 -22.90 -3.56 -39.83
N PHE A 8 -23.79 -2.90 -39.06
CA PHE A 8 -23.51 -2.49 -37.69
C PHE A 8 -23.55 -3.74 -36.79
N ILE A 9 -22.37 -4.22 -36.40
CA ILE A 9 -22.26 -5.21 -35.32
C ILE A 9 -22.40 -4.45 -34.01
N LEU A 10 -23.59 -4.51 -33.43
CA LEU A 10 -23.80 -4.11 -32.04
C LEU A 10 -23.09 -5.12 -31.14
N ILE A 11 -21.89 -4.75 -30.67
CA ILE A 11 -21.23 -5.49 -29.61
C ILE A 11 -22.02 -5.19 -28.32
N ASN A 12 -22.88 -6.10 -27.95
CA ASN A 12 -23.48 -6.11 -26.63
C ASN A 12 -22.35 -6.39 -25.62
N CYS A 13 -21.80 -5.32 -25.04
CA CYS A 13 -21.06 -5.45 -23.79
C CYS A 13 -22.08 -5.85 -22.72
N THR A 14 -22.30 -7.14 -22.54
CA THR A 14 -22.92 -7.62 -21.31
C THR A 14 -21.96 -7.23 -20.18
N ASN A 15 -22.41 -6.30 -19.33
CA ASN A 15 -21.80 -6.08 -18.03
C ASN A 15 -21.81 -7.43 -17.28
N LYS A 16 -20.72 -8.20 -17.40
CA LYS A 16 -20.44 -9.20 -16.39
C LYS A 16 -20.17 -8.40 -15.13
N GLU A 17 -21.11 -8.43 -14.19
CA GLU A 17 -20.81 -8.06 -12.82
C GLU A 17 -19.55 -8.85 -12.44
N LEU A 18 -18.49 -8.11 -12.18
CA LEU A 18 -17.30 -8.66 -11.55
C LEU A 18 -17.78 -9.17 -10.18
N THR A 19 -18.07 -10.46 -10.10
CA THR A 19 -18.22 -11.10 -8.79
C THR A 19 -16.86 -11.00 -8.12
N PHE A 20 -16.72 -9.98 -7.28
CA PHE A 20 -15.60 -9.88 -6.37
C PHE A 20 -15.48 -11.19 -5.60
N ILE A 21 -14.25 -11.62 -5.35
CA ILE A 21 -13.97 -12.77 -4.51
C ILE A 21 -14.59 -12.45 -3.15
N GLU A 22 -15.70 -13.12 -2.82
CA GLU A 22 -16.43 -12.89 -1.59
C GLU A 22 -15.66 -13.38 -0.34
N ASP A 23 -14.62 -14.18 -0.53
CA ASP A 23 -13.84 -14.75 0.57
C ASP A 23 -12.41 -14.20 0.60
N VAL A 24 -12.29 -12.95 1.02
CA VAL A 24 -10.99 -12.36 1.42
C VAL A 24 -10.69 -12.60 2.91
N ASP A 25 -11.61 -13.19 3.66
CA ASP A 25 -11.44 -13.35 5.11
C ASP A 25 -10.25 -14.26 5.45
N GLY A 26 -9.97 -15.26 4.62
CA GLY A 26 -8.78 -16.12 4.76
C GLY A 26 -7.44 -15.41 4.47
N LEU A 27 -7.45 -14.19 3.93
CA LEU A 27 -6.26 -13.37 3.69
C LEU A 27 -5.99 -12.35 4.79
N LYS A 28 -6.92 -12.19 5.73
CA LYS A 28 -6.78 -11.27 6.84
C LYS A 28 -5.89 -11.89 7.93
N VAL A 29 -4.85 -11.17 8.30
CA VAL A 29 -4.00 -11.52 9.45
C VAL A 29 -4.52 -10.75 10.66
N ASP A 30 -5.12 -11.44 11.63
CA ASP A 30 -5.79 -10.82 12.79
C ASP A 30 -4.93 -9.80 13.52
N SER A 31 -3.62 -10.03 13.60
CA SER A 31 -2.68 -9.10 14.23
C SER A 31 -2.52 -7.78 13.48
N MET A 32 -3.00 -7.69 12.24
CA MET A 32 -2.96 -6.47 11.41
C MET A 32 -4.28 -5.70 11.38
N ASP A 33 -5.33 -6.21 12.00
CA ASP A 33 -6.64 -5.58 12.03
C ASP A 33 -6.60 -4.18 12.71
N PRO A 34 -7.16 -3.14 12.13
CA PRO A 34 -7.83 -3.02 10.82
C PRO A 34 -6.91 -2.58 9.66
N PHE A 35 -5.59 -2.67 9.84
CA PHE A 35 -4.57 -2.17 8.91
C PHE A 35 -3.98 -3.29 8.04
N TYR A 36 -4.82 -4.18 7.51
CA TYR A 36 -4.42 -5.37 6.73
C TYR A 36 -3.52 -5.07 5.52
N HIS A 37 -3.53 -3.84 5.02
CA HIS A 37 -2.68 -3.37 3.92
C HIS A 37 -1.33 -2.82 4.39
N GLY A 38 -1.05 -2.92 5.71
CA GLY A 38 0.16 -2.38 6.30
C GLY A 38 0.24 -0.85 6.22
N VAL A 39 1.47 -0.36 6.23
CA VAL A 39 1.78 1.07 6.13
C VAL A 39 2.84 1.28 5.06
N ALA A 40 2.82 2.44 4.42
CA ALA A 40 3.80 2.81 3.41
C ALA A 40 4.23 4.27 3.57
N SER A 41 5.40 4.60 3.06
CA SER A 41 5.86 5.99 2.93
C SER A 41 6.50 6.21 1.57
N GLY A 42 6.49 7.44 1.12
CA GLY A 42 7.06 7.78 -0.19
C GLY A 42 7.22 9.28 -0.37
N ASP A 43 7.71 9.63 -1.56
CA ASP A 43 7.90 11.03 -1.98
C ASP A 43 8.70 11.85 -0.95
N PRO A 44 9.87 11.34 -0.50
CA PRO A 44 10.65 12.03 0.53
C PRO A 44 11.28 13.29 -0.05
N LEU A 45 11.17 14.38 0.70
CA LEU A 45 11.90 15.61 0.51
C LEU A 45 12.83 15.83 1.71
N GLU A 46 13.58 16.94 1.72
CA GLU A 46 14.48 17.26 2.83
C GLU A 46 13.75 17.46 4.16
N ASN A 47 12.54 18.01 4.10
CA ASN A 47 11.79 18.43 5.27
C ASN A 47 10.39 17.84 5.38
N LYS A 48 10.05 16.85 4.53
CA LYS A 48 8.75 16.21 4.56
C LYS A 48 8.74 14.85 3.88
N VAL A 49 7.71 14.07 4.18
CA VAL A 49 7.48 12.73 3.60
C VAL A 49 5.99 12.41 3.61
N ILE A 50 5.53 11.68 2.60
CA ILE A 50 4.17 11.14 2.61
C ILE A 50 4.17 9.83 3.39
N ILE A 51 3.22 9.68 4.32
CA ILE A 51 2.88 8.42 4.97
C ILE A 51 1.50 7.97 4.57
N TRP A 52 1.29 6.67 4.46
CA TRP A 52 0.08 6.08 3.93
C TRP A 52 -0.33 4.83 4.71
N THR A 53 -1.64 4.63 4.81
CA THR A 53 -2.26 3.37 5.20
C THR A 53 -3.67 3.26 4.62
N ARG A 54 -4.32 2.11 4.81
CA ARG A 54 -5.74 1.87 4.54
C ARG A 54 -6.36 1.17 5.75
N VAL A 55 -7.47 1.69 6.21
CA VAL A 55 -8.27 1.08 7.29
C VAL A 55 -9.33 0.18 6.66
N THR A 56 -9.50 -1.04 7.15
CA THR A 56 -10.53 -1.96 6.69
C THR A 56 -11.53 -2.19 7.84
N PRO A 57 -12.62 -1.40 7.92
CA PRO A 57 -13.63 -1.60 8.95
C PRO A 57 -14.46 -2.87 8.69
N GLU A 58 -14.95 -3.53 9.74
CA GLU A 58 -15.83 -4.71 9.61
C GLU A 58 -17.13 -4.41 8.86
N LYS A 59 -17.60 -3.18 8.94
CA LYS A 59 -18.79 -2.68 8.23
C LYS A 59 -18.55 -1.28 7.70
N THR A 60 -19.28 -0.92 6.66
CA THR A 60 -19.19 0.43 6.09
C THR A 60 -19.51 1.49 7.14
N LEU A 61 -18.58 2.41 7.35
CA LEU A 61 -18.71 3.57 8.21
C LEU A 61 -18.75 4.83 7.35
N SER A 62 -19.50 5.84 7.79
CA SER A 62 -19.56 7.12 7.10
C SER A 62 -18.22 7.85 7.14
N GLU A 63 -17.54 7.78 8.29
CA GLU A 63 -16.22 8.38 8.52
C GLU A 63 -15.44 7.57 9.56
N ILE A 64 -14.12 7.60 9.43
CA ILE A 64 -13.16 7.04 10.40
C ILE A 64 -12.15 8.12 10.72
N SER A 65 -11.98 8.41 12.00
CA SER A 65 -10.89 9.25 12.50
C SER A 65 -9.65 8.38 12.69
N VAL A 66 -8.59 8.72 11.96
CA VAL A 66 -7.31 8.02 12.01
C VAL A 66 -6.27 8.97 12.58
N LYS A 67 -5.76 8.66 13.76
CA LYS A 67 -4.62 9.38 14.34
C LYS A 67 -3.33 8.84 13.73
N TRP A 68 -2.34 9.68 13.60
CA TRP A 68 -1.00 9.30 13.20
C TRP A 68 0.04 9.99 14.08
N LYS A 69 1.17 9.33 14.27
CA LYS A 69 2.29 9.83 15.06
C LYS A 69 3.60 9.52 14.35
N MET A 70 4.56 10.42 14.53
CA MET A 70 5.92 10.28 14.03
C MET A 70 6.94 10.57 15.14
N SER A 71 8.03 9.79 15.15
CA SER A 71 9.11 9.87 16.12
C SER A 71 10.46 9.58 15.46
N GLU A 72 11.57 10.05 16.03
CA GLU A 72 12.92 9.60 15.67
C GLU A 72 13.29 8.26 16.35
N SER A 73 12.48 7.81 17.32
CA SER A 73 12.66 6.54 18.01
C SER A 73 11.55 5.56 17.71
N LYS A 74 11.90 4.29 17.51
CA LYS A 74 10.95 3.20 17.29
C LYS A 74 9.99 2.98 18.48
N ASP A 75 10.43 3.39 19.68
CA ASP A 75 9.63 3.26 20.91
C ASP A 75 8.64 4.40 21.12
N PHE A 76 8.65 5.42 20.25
CA PHE A 76 7.77 6.59 20.36
C PHE A 76 7.84 7.31 21.71
N ASN A 77 8.99 7.30 22.38
CA ASN A 77 9.19 8.01 23.64
C ASN A 77 9.05 9.53 23.49
N GLU A 78 9.39 10.05 22.32
CA GLU A 78 9.22 11.45 21.97
C GLU A 78 8.49 11.54 20.62
N ILE A 79 7.33 12.20 20.63
CA ILE A 79 6.55 12.44 19.42
C ILE A 79 6.99 13.79 18.83
N ILE A 80 7.53 13.76 17.61
CA ILE A 80 7.99 14.97 16.93
C ILE A 80 6.90 15.59 16.03
N ASN A 81 5.96 14.75 15.57
CA ASN A 81 4.81 15.21 14.79
C ASN A 81 3.64 14.25 14.96
N GLU A 82 2.42 14.78 14.97
CA GLU A 82 1.20 13.98 15.06
C GLU A 82 0.00 14.73 14.47
N GLY A 83 -1.06 14.01 14.21
CA GLY A 83 -2.29 14.61 13.72
C GLY A 83 -3.42 13.59 13.57
N VAL A 84 -4.51 14.10 13.01
CA VAL A 84 -5.72 13.31 12.74
C VAL A 84 -6.10 13.49 11.28
N PHE A 85 -6.44 12.38 10.62
CA PHE A 85 -6.94 12.34 9.27
C PHE A 85 -8.33 11.69 9.27
N ILE A 86 -9.31 12.36 8.63
CA ILE A 86 -10.66 11.79 8.48
C ILE A 86 -10.76 11.12 7.11
N THR A 87 -11.06 9.84 7.10
CA THR A 87 -11.27 9.05 5.89
C THR A 87 -12.66 8.44 5.85
N ASN A 88 -13.09 7.98 4.68
CA ASN A 88 -14.42 7.39 4.46
C ASN A 88 -14.44 6.44 3.27
N SER A 89 -15.60 5.81 3.02
CA SER A 89 -15.80 4.85 1.93
C SER A 89 -15.58 5.42 0.53
N LYS A 90 -15.80 6.73 0.30
CA LYS A 90 -15.55 7.37 -1.00
C LYS A 90 -14.06 7.43 -1.35
N ARG A 91 -13.19 7.31 -0.36
CA ARG A 91 -11.74 7.22 -0.50
C ARG A 91 -11.22 5.81 -0.26
N ASP A 92 -12.10 4.81 -0.22
CA ASP A 92 -11.76 3.44 0.14
C ASP A 92 -11.00 3.35 1.47
N TYR A 93 -11.36 4.22 2.41
CA TYR A 93 -10.72 4.36 3.73
C TYR A 93 -9.19 4.52 3.70
N THR A 94 -8.65 5.00 2.60
CA THR A 94 -7.22 5.33 2.50
C THR A 94 -6.89 6.59 3.28
N VAL A 95 -5.70 6.61 3.85
CA VAL A 95 -5.10 7.72 4.57
C VAL A 95 -3.80 8.08 3.85
N LYS A 96 -3.63 9.35 3.53
CA LYS A 96 -2.42 9.89 2.92
C LYS A 96 -2.12 11.23 3.58
N VAL A 97 -1.02 11.30 4.33
CA VAL A 97 -0.61 12.49 5.06
C VAL A 97 0.74 12.95 4.55
N ASP A 98 0.85 14.22 4.17
CA ASP A 98 2.12 14.89 3.89
C ASP A 98 2.63 15.46 5.22
N VAL A 99 3.59 14.77 5.83
CA VAL A 99 4.17 15.15 7.12
C VAL A 99 5.32 16.10 6.87
N ASP A 100 5.20 17.33 7.31
CA ASP A 100 6.19 18.41 7.15
C ASP A 100 7.02 18.68 8.42
N LYS A 101 7.90 19.68 8.35
CA LYS A 101 8.78 20.16 9.45
C LYS A 101 9.72 19.09 9.98
N LEU A 102 10.16 18.20 9.11
CA LEU A 102 11.18 17.19 9.39
C LEU A 102 12.58 17.76 9.14
N SER A 103 13.60 17.12 9.72
CA SER A 103 15.00 17.44 9.47
C SER A 103 15.55 16.63 8.30
N PRO A 104 16.46 17.18 7.48
CA PRO A 104 17.08 16.46 6.35
C PRO A 104 17.90 15.26 6.76
N GLY A 105 17.87 14.21 5.94
CA GLY A 105 18.72 13.03 6.09
C GLY A 105 18.44 12.17 7.33
N LYS A 106 17.31 12.36 7.96
CA LYS A 106 16.92 11.67 9.20
C LYS A 106 16.02 10.46 8.94
N ILE A 107 16.17 9.44 9.77
CA ILE A 107 15.25 8.30 9.85
C ILE A 107 14.15 8.63 10.83
N TYR A 108 12.92 8.31 10.45
CA TYR A 108 11.73 8.48 11.24
C TYR A 108 10.92 7.18 11.30
N PHE A 109 10.21 6.99 12.40
CA PHE A 109 9.25 5.92 12.61
C PHE A 109 7.87 6.53 12.72
N TYR A 110 6.86 5.85 12.15
CA TYR A 110 5.49 6.33 12.17
C TYR A 110 4.51 5.19 12.38
N LYS A 111 3.35 5.50 12.93
CA LYS A 111 2.23 4.58 13.08
C LYS A 111 0.91 5.30 13.01
N PHE A 112 -0.13 4.52 12.78
CA PHE A 112 -1.51 4.98 12.75
C PHE A 112 -2.32 4.31 13.87
N GLU A 113 -3.39 4.98 14.31
CA GLU A 113 -4.36 4.47 15.27
C GLU A 113 -5.77 4.73 14.74
N ALA A 114 -6.58 3.70 14.63
CA ALA A 114 -7.99 3.77 14.25
C ALA A 114 -8.79 2.63 14.87
N LEU A 115 -10.07 2.87 15.16
CA LEU A 115 -10.99 1.86 15.70
C LEU A 115 -10.45 1.17 16.98
N GLY A 116 -9.66 1.90 17.79
CA GLY A 116 -9.07 1.40 19.03
C GLY A 116 -7.84 0.50 18.88
N LYS A 117 -7.28 0.40 17.67
CA LYS A 117 -6.10 -0.42 17.36
C LYS A 117 -5.01 0.40 16.70
N GLU A 118 -3.76 -0.03 16.85
CA GLU A 118 -2.58 0.58 16.21
C GLU A 118 -2.12 -0.26 15.01
N SER A 119 -1.55 0.41 14.02
CA SER A 119 -0.87 -0.23 12.90
C SER A 119 0.49 -0.78 13.33
N MET A 120 1.11 -1.57 12.46
CA MET A 120 2.55 -1.81 12.52
C MET A 120 3.32 -0.48 12.45
N VAL A 121 4.54 -0.47 12.96
CA VAL A 121 5.45 0.68 12.87
C VAL A 121 6.08 0.70 11.49
N GLY A 122 5.91 1.79 10.76
CA GLY A 122 6.62 2.08 9.52
C GLY A 122 7.94 2.81 9.79
N ARG A 123 8.90 2.64 8.88
CA ARG A 123 10.17 3.38 8.85
C ARG A 123 10.24 4.20 7.57
N THR A 124 10.69 5.41 7.67
CA THR A 124 10.91 6.31 6.52
C THR A 124 12.18 7.13 6.71
N LYS A 125 12.63 7.80 5.66
CA LYS A 125 13.82 8.65 5.69
C LYS A 125 13.60 9.86 4.81
N THR A 126 13.97 11.05 5.30
CA THR A 126 14.05 12.26 4.49
C THR A 126 15.34 12.27 3.66
N ILE A 127 15.33 12.96 2.52
CA ILE A 127 16.54 13.14 1.72
C ILE A 127 17.45 14.20 2.33
N SER A 128 18.70 14.23 1.89
CA SER A 128 19.70 15.26 2.25
C SER A 128 20.51 15.60 1.02
N ASP A 129 20.92 16.85 0.91
CA ASP A 129 21.79 17.34 -0.17
C ASP A 129 23.23 16.77 -0.08
N SER A 130 23.60 16.22 1.07
CA SER A 130 24.94 15.65 1.32
C SER A 130 24.98 14.12 1.25
N ILE A 131 24.18 13.52 0.35
CA ILE A 131 24.14 12.05 0.17
C ILE A 131 25.43 11.60 -0.54
N SER A 132 26.21 10.74 0.13
CA SER A 132 27.41 10.12 -0.45
C SER A 132 27.12 8.79 -1.14
N SER A 133 26.05 8.09 -0.73
CA SER A 133 25.61 6.81 -1.31
C SER A 133 24.14 6.58 -1.06
N LEU A 134 23.48 5.83 -1.96
CA LEU A 134 22.10 5.37 -1.83
C LEU A 134 22.04 3.86 -2.07
N LYS A 135 21.40 3.15 -1.17
CA LYS A 135 21.09 1.73 -1.31
C LYS A 135 19.64 1.58 -1.75
N ILE A 136 19.43 1.25 -3.00
CA ILE A 136 18.10 1.17 -3.62
C ILE A 136 17.84 -0.26 -4.08
N ALA A 137 16.65 -0.77 -3.79
CA ALA A 137 16.13 -1.99 -4.41
C ALA A 137 15.19 -1.63 -5.56
N ALA A 138 15.28 -2.33 -6.68
CA ALA A 138 14.33 -2.26 -7.78
C ALA A 138 13.60 -3.61 -7.89
N ILE A 139 12.28 -3.57 -7.91
CA ILE A 139 11.41 -4.76 -7.94
C ILE A 139 10.34 -4.61 -9.01
N SER A 140 9.83 -5.72 -9.50
CA SER A 140 8.70 -5.76 -10.44
C SER A 140 8.06 -7.15 -10.48
N CYS A 141 6.89 -7.26 -11.11
CA CYS A 141 6.32 -8.53 -11.55
C CYS A 141 6.08 -9.54 -10.40
N SER A 142 5.51 -9.09 -9.29
CA SER A 142 5.28 -9.92 -8.11
C SER A 142 3.91 -10.58 -8.18
N ASP A 143 3.82 -11.73 -8.84
CA ASP A 143 2.59 -12.49 -8.97
C ASP A 143 2.32 -13.31 -7.70
N TYR A 144 1.30 -12.91 -6.94
CA TYR A 144 0.86 -13.58 -5.71
C TYR A 144 0.58 -15.08 -5.90
N GLN A 145 0.17 -15.49 -7.08
CA GLN A 145 -0.25 -16.87 -7.37
C GLN A 145 0.91 -17.81 -7.69
N ARG A 146 2.10 -17.27 -7.98
CA ARG A 146 3.23 -18.03 -8.52
C ARG A 146 4.37 -18.25 -7.56
N GLY A 147 4.13 -18.23 -6.28
CA GLY A 147 5.17 -18.54 -5.31
C GLY A 147 5.01 -17.77 -4.01
N PHE A 148 6.08 -17.77 -3.24
CA PHE A 148 6.14 -17.08 -1.96
C PHE A 148 6.94 -15.79 -2.16
N PHE A 149 6.59 -14.73 -1.45
CA PHE A 149 7.28 -13.44 -1.52
C PHE A 149 8.64 -13.44 -0.77
N ASN A 150 9.44 -14.48 -0.95
CA ASN A 150 10.74 -14.63 -0.27
C ASN A 150 11.69 -13.48 -0.57
N ALA A 151 11.67 -12.96 -1.81
CA ALA A 151 12.47 -11.80 -2.19
C ALA A 151 12.10 -10.56 -1.38
N TYR A 152 10.80 -10.35 -1.09
CA TYR A 152 10.37 -9.25 -0.23
C TYR A 152 10.79 -9.45 1.23
N GLY A 153 10.77 -10.70 1.73
CA GLY A 153 11.32 -11.04 3.04
C GLY A 153 12.81 -10.66 3.13
N SER A 154 13.60 -11.08 2.15
CA SER A 154 15.02 -10.71 2.10
C SER A 154 15.25 -9.21 2.00
N LEU A 155 14.43 -8.49 1.23
CA LEU A 155 14.52 -7.03 1.14
C LEU A 155 14.15 -6.32 2.44
N ALA A 156 13.24 -6.90 3.23
CA ALA A 156 12.84 -6.32 4.52
C ALA A 156 13.97 -6.37 5.56
N ASP A 157 14.92 -7.30 5.42
CA ASP A 157 16.10 -7.42 6.30
C ASP A 157 17.25 -6.50 5.87
N GLU A 158 17.14 -5.86 4.68
CA GLU A 158 18.17 -4.96 4.17
C GLU A 158 17.97 -3.53 4.67
N ASP A 159 19.05 -2.82 5.00
CA ASP A 159 19.00 -1.38 5.30
C ASP A 159 18.95 -0.57 4.00
N LEU A 160 17.77 -0.46 3.41
CA LEU A 160 17.53 0.26 2.16
C LEU A 160 17.15 1.71 2.43
N ASP A 161 17.60 2.60 1.55
CA ASP A 161 17.14 4.00 1.51
C ASP A 161 15.82 4.12 0.76
N ALA A 162 15.63 3.33 -0.31
CA ALA A 162 14.39 3.33 -1.09
C ALA A 162 14.15 1.99 -1.79
N VAL A 163 12.86 1.73 -2.11
CA VAL A 163 12.43 0.65 -2.99
C VAL A 163 11.67 1.25 -4.16
N ILE A 164 12.06 0.91 -5.38
CA ILE A 164 11.40 1.33 -6.61
C ILE A 164 10.67 0.14 -7.20
N HIS A 165 9.35 0.26 -7.36
CA HIS A 165 8.56 -0.73 -8.07
C HIS A 165 8.40 -0.33 -9.54
N LEU A 166 8.94 -1.14 -10.45
CA LEU A 166 9.03 -0.84 -11.88
C LEU A 166 7.75 -1.18 -12.66
N GLY A 167 6.74 -1.69 -12.00
CA GLY A 167 5.47 -2.05 -12.61
C GLY A 167 5.06 -3.49 -12.35
N ASP A 168 3.93 -3.88 -12.91
CA ASP A 168 3.25 -5.16 -12.63
C ASP A 168 3.09 -5.38 -11.11
N TYR A 169 2.55 -4.36 -10.46
CA TYR A 169 2.33 -4.36 -9.02
C TYR A 169 1.22 -5.32 -8.60
N ILE A 170 0.20 -5.47 -9.44
CA ILE A 170 -0.96 -6.35 -9.24
C ILE A 170 -1.17 -7.18 -10.50
N TYR A 171 -1.43 -8.47 -10.32
CA TYR A 171 -1.90 -9.39 -11.35
C TYR A 171 -3.31 -9.83 -10.99
N GLU A 172 -4.28 -9.48 -11.85
CA GLU A 172 -5.72 -9.60 -11.60
C GLU A 172 -6.33 -10.86 -12.20
N TYR A 173 -5.52 -11.92 -12.39
CA TYR A 173 -5.98 -13.16 -13.00
C TYR A 173 -6.55 -14.13 -11.98
N LYS A 174 -7.48 -14.96 -12.41
CA LYS A 174 -7.85 -16.15 -11.64
C LYS A 174 -6.70 -17.14 -11.65
N SER A 175 -6.41 -17.73 -10.50
CA SER A 175 -5.25 -18.61 -10.26
C SER A 175 -5.08 -19.79 -11.22
N ARG A 176 -6.12 -20.12 -12.01
CA ARG A 176 -6.11 -21.25 -12.93
C ARG A 176 -5.57 -20.96 -14.32
N ASP A 177 -5.47 -19.70 -14.71
CA ASP A 177 -5.17 -19.35 -16.09
C ASP A 177 -3.67 -19.37 -16.41
N TYR A 178 -2.81 -19.20 -15.40
CA TYR A 178 -1.36 -19.13 -15.56
C TYR A 178 -0.54 -19.94 -14.55
N SER A 179 -1.20 -20.66 -13.62
CA SER A 179 -0.45 -21.50 -12.68
C SER A 179 -0.07 -22.81 -13.37
N ASN A 180 1.20 -23.17 -13.31
CA ASN A 180 1.70 -24.47 -13.73
C ASN A 180 1.35 -25.60 -12.74
N GLY A 181 0.47 -25.35 -11.77
CA GLY A 181 0.01 -26.32 -10.78
C GLY A 181 1.00 -26.65 -9.66
N ILE A 182 2.18 -26.03 -9.65
CA ILE A 182 3.25 -26.35 -8.69
C ILE A 182 3.03 -25.64 -7.34
N PHE A 183 2.40 -24.45 -7.35
CA PHE A 183 2.12 -23.71 -6.12
C PHE A 183 0.62 -23.39 -6.03
N LYS A 184 -0.04 -24.03 -5.07
CA LYS A 184 -1.39 -23.66 -4.65
C LYS A 184 -1.27 -22.87 -3.34
N ARG A 185 -1.68 -21.63 -3.32
CA ARG A 185 -2.00 -20.86 -2.10
C ARG A 185 -3.48 -20.97 -1.83
#